data_805f2581e9d063101f175c4864d5a4db
#
_entry.id   805f2581e9d063101f175c4864d5a4db
#
_cell.length_a   1.000
_cell.length_b   1.000
_cell.length_c   1.000
_cell.angle_alpha   90.00
_cell.angle_beta   90.00
_cell.angle_gamma   90.00
#
_symmetry.space_group_name_H-M   'P 1'
#
loop_
_entity.id
_entity.type
_entity.pdbx_description
1 polymer ?
#
loop_
_entity_poly.entity_id
_entity_poly.type
_entity_poly.pdbx_seq_one_letter_code
_entity_poly.pdbx_strand_id
1 'polypeptide(L)'
;VDAVGDACTATAAAPGERPARTALVRDLGRQPYAPVWHAMQRFTDQRDDDTADELWVVEHDPVFTLGQAGKPEHVLAPGDIPVLQVDRGGQVTYHGPGQIVIYPLLRLPRLGIGVRDYVCRIEQAIIDTLDEWNIGAERRDGAPGVYVGGAKVAALGIRVRRGCTFHGLAFNVAMDLEPFHRINPCGYQGLQVTSVVDLGGPSGVAAVKPLLLDHLARQFGLALQTRSELPDLSA
;
A
#
# COMPACT_ATOMS: atom_id res chain seq x y z
N VAL A 1 26.33 -8.74 -17.67
CA VAL A 1 25.44 -9.90 -17.53
C VAL A 1 24.04 -9.33 -17.49
N ASP A 2 23.32 -9.61 -18.56
CA ASP A 2 22.08 -8.99 -19.00
C ASP A 2 20.93 -9.09 -17.99
N ALA A 3 20.44 -7.94 -17.51
CA ALA A 3 19.16 -7.83 -16.85
C ALA A 3 18.06 -7.80 -17.92
N VAL A 4 17.52 -8.96 -18.24
CA VAL A 4 16.29 -9.07 -19.03
C VAL A 4 15.17 -8.44 -18.21
N GLY A 5 14.68 -7.29 -18.71
CA GLY A 5 13.49 -6.63 -18.22
C GLY A 5 12.25 -7.47 -18.56
N ASP A 6 11.85 -8.35 -17.65
CA ASP A 6 10.55 -8.99 -17.74
C ASP A 6 9.48 -8.02 -17.26
N ALA A 7 8.65 -7.58 -18.20
CA ALA A 7 7.46 -6.78 -17.90
C ALA A 7 6.60 -7.48 -16.83
N CYS A 8 5.99 -6.69 -15.96
CA CYS A 8 5.04 -7.12 -14.96
C CYS A 8 3.82 -7.77 -15.63
N THR A 9 3.86 -9.07 -15.89
CA THR A 9 2.78 -9.86 -16.48
C THR A 9 1.91 -10.47 -15.37
N ALA A 10 1.38 -9.62 -14.46
CA ALA A 10 0.37 -10.07 -13.52
C ALA A 10 -0.91 -10.39 -14.31
N THR A 11 -1.04 -11.63 -14.75
CA THR A 11 -2.32 -12.12 -15.27
C THR A 11 -3.27 -12.21 -14.08
N ALA A 12 -4.39 -11.48 -14.13
CA ALA A 12 -5.49 -11.68 -13.19
C ALA A 12 -5.80 -13.19 -13.17
N ALA A 13 -6.04 -13.76 -11.99
CA ALA A 13 -6.43 -15.16 -11.89
C ALA A 13 -7.65 -15.37 -12.81
N ALA A 14 -7.55 -16.29 -13.75
CA ALA A 14 -8.64 -16.58 -14.66
C ALA A 14 -9.90 -16.92 -13.84
N PRO A 15 -11.05 -16.34 -14.13
CA PRO A 15 -12.27 -16.64 -13.41
C PRO A 15 -12.63 -18.10 -13.68
N GLY A 16 -12.60 -18.97 -12.67
CA GLY A 16 -13.26 -20.27 -12.79
C GLY A 16 -12.57 -21.52 -12.21
N GLU A 17 -11.33 -21.53 -11.74
CA GLU A 17 -10.65 -22.80 -11.41
C GLU A 17 -10.33 -23.09 -9.94
N ARG A 18 -10.43 -22.13 -9.03
CA ARG A 18 -10.29 -22.40 -7.58
C ARG A 18 -11.31 -21.59 -6.79
N PRO A 19 -11.92 -22.15 -5.72
CA PRO A 19 -12.76 -21.36 -4.83
C PRO A 19 -11.94 -20.18 -4.29
N ALA A 20 -12.54 -18.98 -4.36
CA ALA A 20 -11.90 -17.78 -3.86
C ALA A 20 -11.53 -17.98 -2.37
N ARG A 21 -10.29 -17.65 -2.01
CA ARG A 21 -9.83 -17.76 -0.63
C ARG A 21 -10.39 -16.62 0.21
N THR A 22 -10.89 -16.93 1.37
CA THR A 22 -11.40 -15.90 2.28
C THR A 22 -10.24 -15.09 2.86
N ALA A 23 -10.38 -13.76 2.82
CA ALA A 23 -9.55 -12.83 3.57
C ALA A 23 -10.43 -11.87 4.39
N LEU A 24 -10.01 -11.53 5.59
CA LEU A 24 -10.74 -10.64 6.48
C LEU A 24 -10.34 -9.18 6.20
N VAL A 25 -11.33 -8.30 6.09
CA VAL A 25 -11.10 -6.86 5.99
C VAL A 25 -11.37 -6.21 7.34
N ARG A 26 -10.38 -5.49 7.85
CA ARG A 26 -10.52 -4.67 9.05
C ARG A 26 -10.36 -3.20 8.69
N ASP A 27 -11.41 -2.43 8.88
CA ASP A 27 -11.38 -0.97 8.74
C ASP A 27 -11.00 -0.35 10.09
N LEU A 28 -9.78 0.15 10.19
CA LEU A 28 -9.23 0.70 11.43
C LEU A 28 -9.60 2.18 11.64
N GLY A 29 -10.25 2.80 10.64
CA GLY A 29 -10.50 4.23 10.67
C GLY A 29 -9.20 5.04 10.66
N ARG A 30 -9.19 6.18 11.36
CA ARG A 30 -7.99 7.00 11.51
C ARG A 30 -7.22 6.61 12.76
N GLN A 31 -5.93 6.31 12.62
CA GLN A 31 -5.05 5.81 13.68
C GLN A 31 -3.65 6.44 13.62
N PRO A 32 -2.99 6.63 14.75
CA PRO A 32 -1.55 6.85 14.78
C PRO A 32 -0.80 5.70 14.13
N TYR A 33 0.36 5.98 13.52
CA TYR A 33 1.11 4.96 12.78
C TYR A 33 1.71 3.86 13.67
N ALA A 34 2.37 4.23 14.77
CA ALA A 34 3.15 3.30 15.58
C ALA A 34 2.32 2.15 16.18
N PRO A 35 1.13 2.36 16.79
CA PRO A 35 0.30 1.27 17.29
C PRO A 35 -0.10 0.27 16.20
N VAL A 36 -0.49 0.74 15.01
CA VAL A 36 -0.86 -0.12 13.89
C VAL A 36 0.35 -0.91 13.38
N TRP A 37 1.51 -0.27 13.28
CA TRP A 37 2.76 -0.92 12.88
C TRP A 37 3.15 -2.05 13.84
N HIS A 38 3.14 -1.78 15.15
CA HIS A 38 3.46 -2.81 16.16
C HIS A 38 2.43 -3.96 16.14
N ALA A 39 1.13 -3.66 16.01
CA ALA A 39 0.10 -4.68 15.89
C ALA A 39 0.30 -5.57 14.66
N MET A 40 0.65 -4.96 13.52
CA MET A 40 0.95 -5.67 12.27
C MET A 40 2.17 -6.58 12.41
N GLN A 41 3.23 -6.14 13.12
CA GLN A 41 4.39 -6.98 13.43
C GLN A 41 3.99 -8.16 14.30
N ARG A 42 3.24 -7.93 15.41
CA ARG A 42 2.74 -9.00 16.29
C ARG A 42 1.91 -10.00 15.52
N PHE A 43 0.94 -9.55 14.73
CA PHE A 43 0.12 -10.42 13.89
C PHE A 43 0.99 -11.29 12.96
N THR A 44 1.97 -10.69 12.29
CA THR A 44 2.86 -11.40 11.37
C THR A 44 3.75 -12.42 12.10
N ASP A 45 4.18 -12.12 13.31
CA ASP A 45 5.04 -13.02 14.10
C ASP A 45 4.26 -14.17 14.76
N GLN A 46 3.00 -13.95 15.12
CA GLN A 46 2.18 -14.93 15.81
C GLN A 46 1.40 -15.84 14.86
N ARG A 47 1.19 -15.41 13.61
CA ARG A 47 0.39 -16.19 12.65
C ARG A 47 1.05 -17.53 12.28
N ASP A 48 0.20 -18.52 12.10
CA ASP A 48 0.53 -19.87 11.65
C ASP A 48 -0.13 -20.22 10.30
N ASP A 49 -0.18 -21.50 9.98
CA ASP A 49 -0.77 -21.99 8.73
C ASP A 49 -2.28 -21.89 8.69
N ASP A 50 -2.97 -21.84 9.83
CA ASP A 50 -4.43 -21.76 9.94
C ASP A 50 -4.92 -20.31 10.08
N THR A 51 -4.02 -19.39 10.44
CA THR A 51 -4.35 -17.96 10.57
C THR A 51 -4.83 -17.37 9.25
N ALA A 52 -6.01 -16.79 9.24
CA ALA A 52 -6.59 -16.15 8.05
C ALA A 52 -5.70 -15.02 7.51
N ASP A 53 -5.77 -14.81 6.21
CA ASP A 53 -5.20 -13.64 5.57
C ASP A 53 -6.09 -12.42 5.87
N GLU A 54 -5.48 -11.25 6.06
CA GLU A 54 -6.21 -10.03 6.40
C GLU A 54 -5.79 -8.85 5.51
N LEU A 55 -6.73 -7.92 5.26
CA LEU A 55 -6.49 -6.61 4.70
C LEU A 55 -6.87 -5.56 5.75
N TRP A 56 -5.88 -4.82 6.26
CA TRP A 56 -6.15 -3.72 7.18
C TRP A 56 -6.18 -2.41 6.40
N VAL A 57 -7.29 -1.69 6.53
CA VAL A 57 -7.51 -0.40 5.88
C VAL A 57 -7.45 0.69 6.94
N VAL A 58 -6.66 1.73 6.70
CA VAL A 58 -6.42 2.78 7.69
C VAL A 58 -6.12 4.11 7.01
N GLU A 59 -6.48 5.20 7.65
CA GLU A 59 -5.90 6.53 7.44
C GLU A 59 -5.00 6.84 8.63
N HIS A 60 -3.77 7.31 8.39
CA HIS A 60 -2.89 7.67 9.49
C HIS A 60 -2.96 9.16 9.85
N ASP A 61 -2.68 9.46 11.12
CA ASP A 61 -2.31 10.81 11.51
C ASP A 61 -1.02 11.23 10.78
N PRO A 62 -0.78 12.54 10.60
CA PRO A 62 0.40 13.04 9.91
C PRO A 62 1.70 12.44 10.45
N VAL A 63 2.47 11.77 9.59
CA VAL A 63 3.73 11.12 9.95
C VAL A 63 4.63 10.94 8.73
N PHE A 64 5.92 11.19 8.90
CA PHE A 64 6.95 10.72 7.97
C PHE A 64 7.47 9.36 8.41
N THR A 65 7.59 8.42 7.48
CA THR A 65 8.20 7.11 7.76
C THR A 65 9.45 6.92 6.91
N LEU A 66 10.56 6.55 7.55
CA LEU A 66 11.79 6.13 6.90
C LEU A 66 11.80 4.61 6.83
N GLY A 67 11.82 4.05 5.62
CA GLY A 67 11.98 2.61 5.41
C GLY A 67 13.43 2.15 5.62
N GLN A 68 13.72 0.88 5.31
CA GLN A 68 15.04 0.27 5.50
C GLN A 68 16.16 0.95 4.69
N ALA A 69 15.84 1.49 3.52
CA ALA A 69 16.78 2.27 2.72
C ALA A 69 16.70 3.77 3.05
N GLY A 70 15.91 4.14 4.08
CA GLY A 70 15.68 5.53 4.47
C GLY A 70 16.92 6.18 5.04
N LYS A 71 17.26 7.35 4.47
CA LYS A 71 18.37 8.16 4.94
C LYS A 71 17.82 9.47 5.52
N PRO A 72 18.28 9.91 6.69
CA PRO A 72 17.82 11.15 7.31
C PRO A 72 17.98 12.39 6.41
N GLU A 73 18.97 12.40 5.53
CA GLU A 73 19.23 13.48 4.57
C GLU A 73 18.08 13.75 3.59
N HIS A 74 17.17 12.78 3.44
CA HIS A 74 15.97 12.92 2.61
C HIS A 74 14.77 13.51 3.36
N VAL A 75 14.90 13.79 4.65
CA VAL A 75 13.94 14.54 5.45
C VAL A 75 14.45 15.99 5.55
N LEU A 76 13.91 16.87 4.72
CA LEU A 76 14.45 18.22 4.52
C LEU A 76 13.98 19.20 5.58
N ALA A 77 12.69 19.19 5.91
CA ALA A 77 12.07 20.13 6.85
C ALA A 77 10.80 19.53 7.48
N PRO A 78 10.93 18.56 8.41
CA PRO A 78 9.76 17.83 8.93
C PRO A 78 8.81 18.71 9.74
N GLY A 79 9.28 19.84 10.32
CA GLY A 79 8.46 20.68 11.19
C GLY A 79 7.97 19.89 12.40
N ASP A 80 6.69 20.03 12.73
CA ASP A 80 6.07 19.35 13.88
C ASP A 80 5.58 17.92 13.52
N ILE A 81 5.72 17.48 12.26
CA ILE A 81 5.31 16.14 11.85
C ILE A 81 6.33 15.11 12.35
N PRO A 82 5.90 14.09 13.11
CA PRO A 82 6.79 13.04 13.60
C PRO A 82 7.52 12.29 12.48
N VAL A 83 8.77 11.90 12.71
CA VAL A 83 9.57 11.07 11.82
C VAL A 83 9.85 9.74 12.49
N LEU A 84 9.40 8.64 11.90
CA LEU A 84 9.57 7.30 12.44
C LEU A 84 10.45 6.45 11.54
N GLN A 85 11.48 5.82 12.12
CA GLN A 85 12.24 4.77 11.46
C GLN A 85 11.48 3.46 11.55
N VAL A 86 11.16 2.85 10.40
CA VAL A 86 10.34 1.64 10.32
C VAL A 86 10.99 0.58 9.44
N ASP A 87 10.46 -0.64 9.51
CA ASP A 87 11.08 -1.80 8.84
C ASP A 87 10.49 -2.14 7.45
N ARG A 88 9.61 -1.28 6.87
CA ARG A 88 9.16 -1.44 5.48
C ARG A 88 10.30 -1.24 4.49
N GLY A 89 10.14 -1.75 3.29
CA GLY A 89 11.04 -1.43 2.18
C GLY A 89 10.97 0.05 1.77
N GLY A 90 11.96 0.49 1.01
CA GLY A 90 12.03 1.83 0.44
C GLY A 90 12.60 2.92 1.35
N GLN A 91 12.51 4.14 0.86
CA GLN A 91 13.03 5.37 1.47
C GLN A 91 11.98 6.08 2.34
N VAL A 92 12.03 7.42 2.42
CA VAL A 92 11.06 8.24 3.14
C VAL A 92 9.75 8.38 2.35
N THR A 93 8.64 8.42 3.08
CA THR A 93 7.32 8.84 2.58
C THR A 93 6.54 9.57 3.66
N TYR A 94 5.41 10.15 3.27
CA TYR A 94 4.46 10.81 4.16
C TYR A 94 3.14 10.04 4.20
N HIS A 95 2.53 9.98 5.37
CA HIS A 95 1.16 9.53 5.56
C HIS A 95 0.37 10.61 6.29
N GLY A 96 -0.91 10.77 5.91
CA GLY A 96 -1.80 11.75 6.51
C GLY A 96 -3.26 11.51 6.12
N PRO A 97 -4.19 12.28 6.72
CA PRO A 97 -5.62 12.20 6.39
C PRO A 97 -5.90 12.41 4.91
N GLY A 98 -6.88 11.67 4.38
CA GLY A 98 -7.21 11.66 2.95
C GLY A 98 -6.35 10.72 2.11
N GLN A 99 -5.41 9.97 2.73
CA GLN A 99 -4.66 8.90 2.10
C GLN A 99 -5.21 7.54 2.54
N ILE A 100 -5.60 6.68 1.61
CA ILE A 100 -5.92 5.28 1.93
C ILE A 100 -4.62 4.50 2.06
N VAL A 101 -4.39 3.94 3.25
CA VAL A 101 -3.33 2.96 3.47
C VAL A 101 -3.97 1.58 3.61
N ILE A 102 -3.49 0.61 2.83
CA ILE A 102 -3.92 -0.79 2.98
C ILE A 102 -2.69 -1.65 3.25
N TYR A 103 -2.80 -2.46 4.28
CA TYR A 103 -1.83 -3.48 4.65
C TYR A 103 -2.37 -4.87 4.30
N PRO A 104 -2.05 -5.42 3.11
CA PRO A 104 -2.44 -6.79 2.78
C PRO A 104 -1.49 -7.77 3.51
N LEU A 105 -1.97 -8.33 4.61
CA LEU A 105 -1.27 -9.30 5.45
C LEU A 105 -1.53 -10.71 4.93
N LEU A 106 -0.88 -11.04 3.81
CA LEU A 106 -1.12 -12.26 3.04
C LEU A 106 0.03 -13.25 3.22
N ARG A 107 -0.27 -14.55 3.13
CA ARG A 107 0.72 -15.59 3.08
C ARG A 107 0.99 -15.98 1.62
N LEU A 108 2.10 -15.52 1.06
CA LEU A 108 2.45 -15.70 -0.36
C LEU A 108 2.48 -17.16 -0.82
N PRO A 109 3.02 -18.14 -0.03
CA PRO A 109 2.97 -19.54 -0.41
C PRO A 109 1.55 -20.08 -0.62
N ARG A 110 0.55 -19.59 0.12
CA ARG A 110 -0.86 -19.97 -0.09
C ARG A 110 -1.39 -19.50 -1.44
N LEU A 111 -0.91 -18.34 -1.89
CA LEU A 111 -1.31 -17.75 -3.17
C LEU A 111 -0.50 -18.34 -4.35
N GLY A 112 0.61 -19.03 -4.06
CA GLY A 112 1.52 -19.55 -5.08
C GLY A 112 2.24 -18.46 -5.86
N ILE A 113 2.48 -17.28 -5.24
CA ILE A 113 3.10 -16.13 -5.88
C ILE A 113 4.38 -15.69 -5.17
N GLY A 114 5.26 -15.03 -5.91
CA GLY A 114 6.46 -14.38 -5.39
C GLY A 114 6.22 -12.93 -4.98
N VAL A 115 7.24 -12.32 -4.38
CA VAL A 115 7.19 -10.91 -3.93
C VAL A 115 6.98 -9.96 -5.11
N ARG A 116 7.59 -10.23 -6.26
CA ARG A 116 7.43 -9.39 -7.47
C ARG A 116 5.98 -9.41 -7.94
N ASP A 117 5.38 -10.60 -8.07
CA ASP A 117 3.98 -10.74 -8.47
C ASP A 117 3.03 -10.05 -7.49
N TYR A 118 3.33 -10.14 -6.19
CA TYR A 118 2.57 -9.46 -5.15
C TYR A 118 2.57 -7.93 -5.36
N VAL A 119 3.73 -7.33 -5.60
CA VAL A 119 3.85 -5.90 -5.89
C VAL A 119 3.08 -5.54 -7.16
N CYS A 120 3.30 -6.29 -8.25
CA CYS A 120 2.61 -6.09 -9.52
C CYS A 120 1.07 -6.15 -9.40
N ARG A 121 0.55 -7.06 -8.59
CA ARG A 121 -0.90 -7.19 -8.35
C ARG A 121 -1.46 -6.02 -7.56
N ILE A 122 -0.73 -5.50 -6.58
CA ILE A 122 -1.14 -4.27 -5.86
C ILE A 122 -1.16 -3.08 -6.82
N GLU A 123 -0.11 -2.90 -7.60
CA GLU A 123 -0.06 -1.81 -8.58
C GLU A 123 -1.19 -1.94 -9.63
N GLN A 124 -1.48 -3.16 -10.10
CA GLN A 124 -2.59 -3.38 -11.01
C GLN A 124 -3.93 -3.02 -10.39
N ALA A 125 -4.18 -3.41 -9.14
CA ALA A 125 -5.42 -3.06 -8.46
C ALA A 125 -5.61 -1.53 -8.34
N ILE A 126 -4.53 -0.78 -8.12
CA ILE A 126 -4.59 0.69 -8.08
C ILE A 126 -4.84 1.26 -9.48
N ILE A 127 -4.18 0.73 -10.52
CA ILE A 127 -4.39 1.14 -11.91
C ILE A 127 -5.84 0.87 -12.33
N ASP A 128 -6.35 -0.33 -12.06
CA ASP A 128 -7.74 -0.70 -12.36
C ASP A 128 -8.75 0.20 -11.61
N THR A 129 -8.40 0.61 -10.38
CA THR A 129 -9.22 1.56 -9.59
C THR A 129 -9.25 2.94 -10.24
N LEU A 130 -8.12 3.44 -10.75
CA LEU A 130 -8.04 4.74 -11.42
C LEU A 130 -8.77 4.73 -12.77
N ASP A 131 -8.75 3.60 -13.46
CA ASP A 131 -9.45 3.40 -14.73
C ASP A 131 -10.97 3.54 -14.63
N GLU A 132 -11.56 3.21 -13.46
CA GLU A 132 -13.00 3.44 -13.20
C GLU A 132 -13.43 4.92 -13.37
N TRP A 133 -12.46 5.85 -13.31
CA TRP A 133 -12.66 7.28 -13.53
C TRP A 133 -11.97 7.80 -14.79
N ASN A 134 -11.55 6.90 -15.70
CA ASN A 134 -10.80 7.22 -16.93
C ASN A 134 -9.48 7.97 -16.64
N ILE A 135 -8.83 7.69 -15.51
CA ILE A 135 -7.51 8.22 -15.17
C ILE A 135 -6.47 7.18 -15.58
N GLY A 136 -5.80 7.44 -16.72
CA GLY A 136 -4.75 6.55 -17.21
C GLY A 136 -3.52 6.59 -16.31
N ALA A 137 -3.14 5.44 -15.76
CA ALA A 137 -2.02 5.31 -14.83
C ALA A 137 -1.01 4.25 -15.29
N GLU A 138 0.23 4.39 -14.82
CA GLU A 138 1.34 3.54 -15.25
C GLU A 138 2.22 3.09 -14.08
N ARG A 139 2.98 2.02 -14.31
CA ARG A 139 4.11 1.60 -13.46
C ARG A 139 5.40 2.24 -13.95
N ARG A 140 6.41 2.25 -13.09
CA ARG A 140 7.79 2.61 -13.46
C ARG A 140 8.76 1.53 -13.02
N ASP A 141 9.61 1.10 -13.94
CA ASP A 141 10.64 0.12 -13.63
C ASP A 141 11.61 0.66 -12.58
N GLY A 142 11.91 -0.20 -11.59
CA GLY A 142 12.82 0.14 -10.49
C GLY A 142 12.27 1.14 -9.46
N ALA A 143 11.03 1.63 -9.64
CA ALA A 143 10.41 2.62 -8.76
C ALA A 143 8.98 2.22 -8.36
N PRO A 144 8.81 1.18 -7.50
CA PRO A 144 7.49 0.67 -7.12
C PRO A 144 6.50 1.76 -6.74
N GLY A 145 5.29 1.65 -7.27
CA GLY A 145 4.23 2.64 -7.12
C GLY A 145 3.45 2.85 -8.41
N VAL A 146 2.41 3.68 -8.33
CA VAL A 146 1.57 4.02 -9.48
C VAL A 146 1.70 5.50 -9.79
N TYR A 147 1.78 5.82 -11.08
CA TYR A 147 2.07 7.16 -11.57
C TYR A 147 1.02 7.59 -12.59
N VAL A 148 0.71 8.89 -12.62
CA VAL A 148 -0.14 9.54 -13.62
C VAL A 148 0.59 10.78 -14.13
N GLY A 149 0.81 10.88 -15.44
CA GLY A 149 1.51 12.02 -16.04
C GLY A 149 2.90 12.28 -15.43
N GLY A 150 3.54 11.23 -14.90
CA GLY A 150 4.85 11.36 -14.27
C GLY A 150 4.82 11.61 -12.77
N ALA A 151 3.70 12.02 -12.18
CA ALA A 151 3.54 12.23 -10.75
C ALA A 151 3.08 10.94 -10.05
N LYS A 152 3.61 10.67 -8.85
CA LYS A 152 3.26 9.49 -8.07
C LYS A 152 1.94 9.70 -7.34
N VAL A 153 0.94 8.87 -7.63
CA VAL A 153 -0.37 8.87 -6.96
C VAL A 153 -0.44 7.81 -5.84
N ALA A 154 0.35 6.75 -5.94
CA ALA A 154 0.42 5.72 -4.90
C ALA A 154 1.85 5.23 -4.70
N ALA A 155 2.22 5.02 -3.44
CA ALA A 155 3.50 4.48 -3.02
C ALA A 155 3.34 3.06 -2.46
N LEU A 156 4.34 2.22 -2.67
CA LEU A 156 4.42 0.87 -2.11
C LEU A 156 5.67 0.73 -1.25
N GLY A 157 5.49 0.21 -0.06
CA GLY A 157 6.59 -0.17 0.81
C GLY A 157 6.21 -1.43 1.57
N ILE A 158 6.73 -2.57 1.16
CA ILE A 158 6.37 -3.87 1.71
C ILE A 158 7.54 -4.51 2.46
N ARG A 159 7.20 -5.46 3.31
CA ARG A 159 8.15 -6.41 3.89
C ARG A 159 7.57 -7.80 3.86
N VAL A 160 8.44 -8.80 3.77
CA VAL A 160 8.08 -10.21 3.85
C VAL A 160 8.88 -10.89 4.94
N ARG A 161 8.20 -11.63 5.82
CA ARG A 161 8.81 -12.43 6.88
C ARG A 161 8.15 -13.81 6.90
N ARG A 162 8.94 -14.87 6.79
CA ARG A 162 8.45 -16.26 6.73
C ARG A 162 7.34 -16.49 5.68
N GLY A 163 7.46 -15.82 4.52
CA GLY A 163 6.48 -15.90 3.45
C GLY A 163 5.20 -15.10 3.68
N CYS A 164 5.09 -14.36 4.79
CA CYS A 164 3.97 -13.48 5.10
C CYS A 164 4.33 -12.03 4.82
N THR A 165 3.44 -11.33 4.11
CA THR A 165 3.60 -9.91 3.80
C THR A 165 3.10 -9.05 4.95
N PHE A 166 3.70 -7.89 5.14
CA PHE A 166 3.21 -6.81 5.99
C PHE A 166 3.69 -5.46 5.47
N HIS A 167 3.16 -4.36 6.01
CA HIS A 167 3.09 -3.09 5.32
C HIS A 167 2.31 -3.22 3.99
N GLY A 168 2.41 -2.28 3.08
CA GLY A 168 1.60 -2.36 1.87
C GLY A 168 1.64 -1.13 1.00
N LEU A 169 0.47 -0.59 0.68
CA LEU A 169 0.27 0.54 -0.21
C LEU A 169 -0.22 1.78 0.53
N ALA A 170 0.10 2.95 -0.02
CA ALA A 170 -0.45 4.24 0.37
C ALA A 170 -0.92 4.97 -0.90
N PHE A 171 -2.24 5.19 -1.00
CA PHE A 171 -2.90 5.77 -2.16
C PHE A 171 -3.45 7.15 -1.82
N ASN A 172 -2.94 8.18 -2.48
CA ASN A 172 -3.31 9.56 -2.24
C ASN A 172 -4.67 9.85 -2.87
N VAL A 173 -5.71 10.05 -2.06
CA VAL A 173 -7.07 10.29 -2.54
C VAL A 173 -7.41 11.78 -2.51
N ALA A 174 -7.53 12.36 -1.32
CA ALA A 174 -7.90 13.77 -1.12
C ALA A 174 -7.17 14.33 0.10
N MET A 175 -5.84 14.37 0.01
CA MET A 175 -4.96 14.73 1.10
C MET A 175 -4.18 16.02 0.80
N ASP A 176 -3.68 16.65 1.85
CA ASP A 176 -2.68 17.71 1.71
C ASP A 176 -1.34 17.12 1.23
N LEU A 177 -0.90 17.56 0.08
CA LEU A 177 0.36 17.13 -0.54
C LEU A 177 1.56 18.00 -0.16
N GLU A 178 1.34 19.12 0.56
CA GLU A 178 2.42 20.03 0.97
C GLU A 178 3.55 19.30 1.73
N PRO A 179 3.25 18.37 2.67
CA PRO A 179 4.31 17.67 3.41
C PRO A 179 5.27 16.85 2.53
N PHE A 180 4.86 16.42 1.33
CA PHE A 180 5.77 15.75 0.39
C PHE A 180 6.89 16.67 -0.12
N HIS A 181 6.69 18.00 -0.12
CA HIS A 181 7.76 18.98 -0.46
C HIS A 181 8.83 19.10 0.63
N ARG A 182 8.56 18.60 1.83
CA ARG A 182 9.47 18.60 2.97
C ARG A 182 10.39 17.39 3.02
N ILE A 183 10.28 16.49 2.03
CA ILE A 183 11.08 15.27 1.92
C ILE A 183 11.52 15.07 0.47
N ASN A 184 12.49 14.17 0.24
CA ASN A 184 12.78 13.62 -1.09
C ASN A 184 12.11 12.24 -1.21
N PRO A 185 10.86 12.15 -1.73
CA PRO A 185 10.13 10.89 -1.75
C PRO A 185 10.89 9.82 -2.53
N CYS A 186 10.98 8.61 -1.98
CA CYS A 186 11.75 7.51 -2.58
C CYS A 186 13.25 7.82 -2.82
N GLY A 187 13.80 8.87 -2.21
CA GLY A 187 15.18 9.32 -2.41
C GLY A 187 15.41 10.11 -3.72
N TYR A 188 14.37 10.39 -4.48
CA TYR A 188 14.45 11.18 -5.70
C TYR A 188 14.12 12.65 -5.42
N GLN A 189 15.08 13.54 -5.69
CA GLN A 189 14.82 14.98 -5.64
C GLN A 189 13.83 15.37 -6.73
N GLY A 190 12.79 16.14 -6.35
CA GLY A 190 11.83 16.68 -7.29
C GLY A 190 10.79 15.68 -7.82
N LEU A 191 10.67 14.48 -7.22
CA LEU A 191 9.60 13.57 -7.58
C LEU A 191 8.25 14.22 -7.27
N GLN A 192 7.48 14.46 -8.33
CA GLN A 192 6.14 15.02 -8.20
C GLN A 192 5.20 13.96 -7.62
N VAL A 193 4.30 14.41 -6.74
CA VAL A 193 3.26 13.61 -6.12
C VAL A 193 1.91 14.23 -6.48
N THR A 194 0.89 13.40 -6.64
CA THR A 194 -0.48 13.84 -6.96
C THR A 194 -1.49 13.05 -6.15
N SER A 195 -2.76 13.40 -6.26
CA SER A 195 -3.87 12.73 -5.61
C SER A 195 -5.02 12.46 -6.59
N VAL A 196 -5.93 11.56 -6.23
CA VAL A 196 -7.11 11.22 -7.05
C VAL A 196 -7.94 12.46 -7.33
N VAL A 197 -8.14 13.33 -6.32
CA VAL A 197 -8.93 14.56 -6.48
C VAL A 197 -8.27 15.54 -7.44
N ASP A 198 -6.95 15.69 -7.43
CA ASP A 198 -6.22 16.56 -8.34
C ASP A 198 -6.27 16.07 -9.79
N LEU A 199 -6.52 14.77 -9.98
CA LEU A 199 -6.69 14.12 -11.28
C LEU A 199 -8.14 14.11 -11.77
N GLY A 200 -9.06 14.76 -11.05
CA GLY A 200 -10.49 14.82 -11.40
C GLY A 200 -11.33 13.63 -10.94
N GLY A 201 -10.78 12.76 -10.12
CA GLY A 201 -11.50 11.64 -9.51
C GLY A 201 -12.28 12.04 -8.25
N PRO A 202 -12.83 11.07 -7.49
CA PRO A 202 -13.62 11.32 -6.29
C PRO A 202 -12.87 12.08 -5.19
N SER A 203 -13.60 12.96 -4.48
CA SER A 203 -13.05 13.84 -3.44
C SER A 203 -13.00 13.23 -2.04
N GLY A 204 -13.18 11.91 -1.90
CA GLY A 204 -13.21 11.31 -0.56
C GLY A 204 -12.82 9.83 -0.54
N VAL A 205 -12.13 9.45 0.53
CA VAL A 205 -11.68 8.08 0.80
C VAL A 205 -12.83 7.06 0.75
N ALA A 206 -14.02 7.45 1.24
CA ALA A 206 -15.19 6.57 1.29
C ALA A 206 -15.66 6.10 -0.09
N ALA A 207 -15.50 6.93 -1.13
CA ALA A 207 -15.89 6.56 -2.50
C ALA A 207 -14.85 5.64 -3.17
N VAL A 208 -13.57 5.79 -2.82
CA VAL A 208 -12.45 5.06 -3.42
C VAL A 208 -12.23 3.69 -2.77
N LYS A 209 -12.37 3.62 -1.45
CA LYS A 209 -12.05 2.43 -0.64
C LYS A 209 -12.75 1.15 -1.12
N PRO A 210 -14.07 1.11 -1.38
CA PRO A 210 -14.73 -0.12 -1.82
C PRO A 210 -14.20 -0.64 -3.16
N LEU A 211 -13.95 0.24 -4.13
CA LEU A 211 -13.43 -0.11 -5.44
C LEU A 211 -12.02 -0.67 -5.35
N LEU A 212 -11.15 -0.01 -4.59
CA LEU A 212 -9.78 -0.48 -4.38
C LEU A 212 -9.74 -1.87 -3.71
N LEU A 213 -10.60 -2.11 -2.72
CA LEU A 213 -10.73 -3.43 -2.09
C LEU A 213 -11.23 -4.49 -3.07
N ASP A 214 -12.19 -4.16 -3.93
CA ASP A 214 -12.70 -5.09 -4.94
C ASP A 214 -11.62 -5.44 -5.96
N HIS A 215 -10.88 -4.46 -6.48
CA HIS A 215 -9.77 -4.71 -7.40
C HIS A 215 -8.64 -5.51 -6.73
N LEU A 216 -8.29 -5.24 -5.47
CA LEU A 216 -7.34 -6.07 -4.72
C LEU A 216 -7.84 -7.51 -4.58
N ALA A 217 -9.12 -7.70 -4.26
CA ALA A 217 -9.73 -9.01 -4.17
C ALA A 217 -9.63 -9.79 -5.49
N ARG A 218 -9.95 -9.16 -6.61
CA ARG A 218 -9.82 -9.74 -7.96
C ARG A 218 -8.38 -10.12 -8.28
N GLN A 219 -7.42 -9.21 -8.03
CA GLN A 219 -6.01 -9.44 -8.33
C GLN A 219 -5.40 -10.61 -7.52
N PHE A 220 -5.86 -10.82 -6.30
CA PHE A 220 -5.35 -11.89 -5.43
C PHE A 220 -6.25 -13.15 -5.41
N GLY A 221 -7.42 -13.15 -6.06
CA GLY A 221 -8.38 -14.25 -6.03
C GLY A 221 -8.98 -14.45 -4.64
N LEU A 222 -9.35 -13.36 -3.94
CA LEU A 222 -9.85 -13.37 -2.57
C LEU A 222 -11.37 -13.15 -2.53
N ALA A 223 -12.05 -13.79 -1.58
CA ALA A 223 -13.39 -13.45 -1.13
C ALA A 223 -13.26 -12.65 0.17
N LEU A 224 -13.62 -11.38 0.13
CA LEU A 224 -13.47 -10.49 1.28
C LEU A 224 -14.64 -10.63 2.26
N GLN A 225 -14.33 -10.70 3.54
CA GLN A 225 -15.29 -10.69 4.63
C GLN A 225 -14.94 -9.58 5.63
N THR A 226 -15.84 -8.64 5.83
CA THR A 226 -15.64 -7.56 6.80
C THR A 226 -15.70 -8.09 8.23
N ARG A 227 -14.77 -7.64 9.08
CA ARG A 227 -14.75 -7.87 10.52
C ARG A 227 -14.78 -6.53 11.25
N SER A 228 -15.72 -6.39 12.16
CA SER A 228 -15.87 -5.19 13.00
C SER A 228 -14.86 -5.15 14.15
N GLU A 229 -14.37 -6.33 14.57
CA GLU A 229 -13.36 -6.41 15.63
C GLU A 229 -12.03 -5.89 15.17
N LEU A 230 -11.49 -4.89 15.86
CA LEU A 230 -10.19 -4.32 15.59
C LEU A 230 -9.07 -5.24 16.12
N PRO A 231 -7.88 -5.24 15.49
CA PRO A 231 -6.72 -5.88 16.07
C PRO A 231 -6.34 -5.17 17.37
N ASP A 232 -5.65 -5.88 18.26
CA ASP A 232 -5.11 -5.25 19.46
C ASP A 232 -4.05 -4.21 19.08
N LEU A 233 -4.38 -2.94 19.26
CA LEU A 233 -3.49 -1.79 19.01
C LEU A 233 -2.78 -1.31 20.28
N SER A 234 -2.91 -2.01 21.41
CA SER A 234 -2.14 -1.67 22.61
C SER A 234 -0.64 -1.85 22.37
N ALA A 235 0.14 -0.93 22.91
CA ALA A 235 1.61 -0.91 22.73
C ALA A 235 2.31 -1.95 23.61
#